data_fb6e776f343e0611ba7f6cb3efd5c080
#
_entry.id   fb6e776f343e0611ba7f6cb3efd5c080
#
_cell.length_a   1.000
_cell.length_b   1.000
_cell.length_c   1.000
_cell.angle_alpha   90.00
_cell.angle_beta   90.00
_cell.angle_gamma   90.00
#
_symmetry.space_group_name_H-M   'P 1'
#
loop_
_entity.id
_entity.type
_entity.pdbx_description
1 polymer ?
#
loop_
_entity_poly.entity_id
_entity_poly.type
_entity_poly.pdbx_seq_one_letter_code
_entity_poly.pdbx_strand_id
1 'polypeptide(L)'
;TWMSNPVHSAARAVARISASADMTGAAEVEGESRLISYSSSKQINRVNAVSLTGLEAGATYYYQVGDGSVWSEVRSFTVPAAEKQTRFFLLADIQEEAALEGMERIANHLAGQYPFGVQLGDAVDNVRYYNQWEDALSLFTLDGIRNTDMIHVIGNHEADDGGNNAIAAKSVFGVPAAWYSVERGDVYIAVLNHTSDKDTLQQFTQWLVE
;
A
#
# COMPACT_ATOMS: atom_id res chain seq x y z
N THR A 1 -2.26 5.25 0.00
CA THR A 1 -1.13 5.95 0.65
C THR A 1 -0.31 6.70 -0.40
N TRP A 2 0.41 7.74 -0.01
CA TRP A 2 1.39 8.46 -0.83
C TRP A 2 2.42 9.15 0.05
N MET A 3 3.58 9.45 -0.54
CA MET A 3 4.63 10.23 0.12
C MET A 3 4.65 11.67 -0.38
N SER A 4 5.04 12.59 0.48
CA SER A 4 5.26 13.99 0.15
C SER A 4 6.45 14.57 0.92
N ASN A 5 7.05 15.61 0.35
CA ASN A 5 8.12 16.33 1.03
C ASN A 5 7.53 17.20 2.15
N PRO A 6 7.94 17.05 3.40
CA PRO A 6 7.37 17.77 4.53
C PRO A 6 7.63 19.29 4.50
N VAL A 7 8.61 19.73 3.72
CA VAL A 7 8.92 21.17 3.55
C VAL A 7 7.90 21.85 2.63
N HIS A 8 7.29 21.08 1.71
CA HIS A 8 6.41 21.61 0.66
C HIS A 8 4.96 21.13 0.80
N SER A 9 4.63 20.41 1.85
CA SER A 9 3.26 19.90 2.09
C SER A 9 2.81 20.19 3.51
N ALA A 10 1.53 20.55 3.65
CA ALA A 10 0.90 20.67 4.96
C ALA A 10 0.81 19.30 5.67
N ALA A 11 0.65 19.33 6.99
CA ALA A 11 0.43 18.14 7.79
C ALA A 11 -1.04 17.66 7.69
N ARG A 12 -1.53 17.53 6.47
CA ARG A 12 -2.90 17.14 6.16
C ARG A 12 -2.89 16.17 4.99
N ALA A 13 -3.64 15.08 5.12
CA ALA A 13 -3.85 14.10 4.07
C ALA A 13 -5.29 14.18 3.58
N VAL A 14 -5.50 14.47 2.32
CA VAL A 14 -6.84 14.57 1.72
C VAL A 14 -6.86 13.84 0.39
N ALA A 15 -7.90 13.05 0.16
CA ALA A 15 -8.23 12.53 -1.15
C ALA A 15 -9.52 13.18 -1.65
N ARG A 16 -9.56 13.52 -2.94
CA ARG A 16 -10.81 13.81 -3.68
C ARG A 16 -11.17 12.57 -4.47
N ILE A 17 -12.44 12.19 -4.44
CA ILE A 17 -12.93 11.03 -5.18
C ILE A 17 -14.22 11.39 -5.92
N SER A 18 -14.32 10.95 -7.17
CA SER A 18 -15.48 11.17 -8.04
C SER A 18 -15.73 9.95 -8.92
N ALA A 19 -16.97 9.74 -9.33
CA ALA A 19 -17.31 8.82 -10.40
C ALA A 19 -17.04 9.42 -11.80
N SER A 20 -16.70 10.70 -11.90
CA SER A 20 -16.47 11.42 -13.16
C SER A 20 -15.00 11.77 -13.35
N ALA A 21 -14.48 11.58 -14.57
CA ALA A 21 -13.08 11.85 -14.91
C ALA A 21 -12.68 13.34 -14.79
N ASP A 22 -13.63 14.25 -14.93
CA ASP A 22 -13.43 15.69 -14.74
C ASP A 22 -13.53 16.13 -13.29
N MET A 23 -13.64 15.18 -12.36
CA MET A 23 -13.80 15.42 -10.91
C MET A 23 -15.07 16.17 -10.52
N THR A 24 -16.06 16.26 -11.41
CA THR A 24 -17.36 16.87 -11.06
C THR A 24 -18.01 16.10 -9.91
N GLY A 25 -18.49 16.82 -8.90
CA GLY A 25 -19.13 16.25 -7.73
C GLY A 25 -18.18 15.49 -6.80
N ALA A 26 -16.86 15.73 -6.90
CA ALA A 26 -15.89 15.07 -6.05
C ALA A 26 -16.15 15.29 -4.56
N ALA A 27 -16.12 14.23 -3.78
CA ALA A 27 -16.12 14.26 -2.32
C ALA A 27 -14.68 14.32 -1.80
N GLU A 28 -14.46 15.09 -0.74
CA GLU A 28 -13.18 15.09 -0.02
C GLU A 28 -13.25 14.15 1.18
N VAL A 29 -12.20 13.34 1.32
CA VAL A 29 -12.01 12.41 2.44
C VAL A 29 -10.69 12.74 3.10
N GLU A 30 -10.73 13.04 4.39
CA GLU A 30 -9.52 13.28 5.19
C GLU A 30 -8.95 11.97 5.74
N GLY A 31 -7.65 11.95 5.92
CA GLY A 31 -6.92 10.81 6.44
C GLY A 31 -5.80 11.22 7.39
N GLU A 32 -4.85 10.33 7.56
CA GLU A 32 -3.73 10.51 8.47
C GLU A 32 -2.46 10.94 7.73
N SER A 33 -1.68 11.80 8.38
CA SER A 33 -0.39 12.27 7.88
C SER A 33 0.66 12.11 8.96
N ARG A 34 1.76 11.39 8.66
CA ARG A 34 2.81 11.06 9.60
C ARG A 34 4.19 11.36 9.02
N LEU A 35 5.11 11.86 9.84
CA LEU A 35 6.51 11.98 9.48
C LEU A 35 7.25 10.66 9.75
N ILE A 36 8.01 10.21 8.76
CA ILE A 36 8.92 9.07 8.86
C ILE A 36 10.34 9.57 8.65
N SER A 37 11.22 9.18 9.56
CA SER A 37 12.65 9.49 9.50
C SER A 37 13.42 8.22 9.12
N TYR A 38 14.22 8.34 8.07
CA TYR A 38 15.09 7.27 7.58
C TYR A 38 16.50 7.49 8.12
N SER A 39 16.85 6.73 9.17
CA SER A 39 18.04 7.00 9.99
C SER A 39 19.36 6.93 9.23
N SER A 40 19.47 6.04 8.25
CA SER A 40 20.71 5.87 7.45
C SER A 40 20.86 6.93 6.36
N SER A 41 19.77 7.36 5.73
CA SER A 41 19.79 8.42 4.72
C SER A 41 19.62 9.83 5.29
N LYS A 42 19.31 9.94 6.61
CA LYS A 42 18.99 11.20 7.29
C LYS A 42 17.88 12.02 6.60
N GLN A 43 17.00 11.33 5.92
CA GLN A 43 15.89 11.92 5.20
C GLN A 43 14.61 11.81 6.04
N ILE A 44 13.72 12.77 5.87
CA ILE A 44 12.40 12.77 6.49
C ILE A 44 11.38 12.97 5.39
N ASN A 45 10.40 12.08 5.33
CA ASN A 45 9.27 12.21 4.42
C ASN A 45 7.96 12.20 5.21
N ARG A 46 6.95 12.78 4.61
CA ARG A 46 5.59 12.69 5.09
C ARG A 46 4.89 11.55 4.36
N VAL A 47 4.40 10.60 5.12
CA VAL A 47 3.54 9.53 4.61
C VAL A 47 2.11 9.87 4.94
N ASN A 48 1.26 9.79 3.94
CA ASN A 48 -0.14 10.14 4.00
C ASN A 48 -0.99 8.92 3.66
N ALA A 49 -2.09 8.72 4.36
CA ALA A 49 -3.02 7.62 4.13
C ALA A 49 -4.46 8.11 4.22
N VAL A 50 -5.28 7.68 3.29
CA VAL A 50 -6.73 7.91 3.28
C VAL A 50 -7.42 6.57 3.03
N SER A 51 -8.41 6.25 3.85
CA SER A 51 -9.26 5.08 3.66
C SER A 51 -10.55 5.48 2.95
N LEU A 52 -10.81 4.85 1.82
CA LEU A 52 -12.05 5.04 1.06
C LEU A 52 -12.99 3.87 1.37
N THR A 53 -14.22 4.18 1.73
CA THR A 53 -15.25 3.18 2.08
C THR A 53 -16.53 3.42 1.28
N GLY A 54 -17.42 2.43 1.24
CA GLY A 54 -18.71 2.57 0.56
C GLY A 54 -18.59 2.58 -0.97
N LEU A 55 -17.51 2.01 -1.52
CA LEU A 55 -17.30 1.93 -2.95
C LEU A 55 -18.11 0.77 -3.55
N GLU A 56 -18.65 0.98 -4.75
CA GLU A 56 -19.46 -0.02 -5.46
C GLU A 56 -18.56 -0.98 -6.26
N ALA A 57 -18.81 -2.29 -6.12
CA ALA A 57 -18.10 -3.31 -6.88
C ALA A 57 -18.30 -3.13 -8.39
N GLY A 58 -17.23 -3.21 -9.16
CA GLY A 58 -17.20 -3.01 -10.61
C GLY A 58 -17.20 -1.54 -11.05
N ALA A 59 -17.38 -0.58 -10.13
CA ALA A 59 -17.35 0.83 -10.48
C ALA A 59 -15.93 1.37 -10.64
N THR A 60 -15.76 2.32 -11.56
CA THR A 60 -14.51 3.07 -11.73
C THR A 60 -14.64 4.42 -11.04
N TYR A 61 -13.64 4.74 -10.25
CA TYR A 61 -13.52 6.02 -9.56
C TYR A 61 -12.28 6.77 -10.01
N TYR A 62 -12.39 8.09 -10.03
CA TYR A 62 -11.30 9.03 -10.29
C TYR A 62 -10.92 9.72 -8.99
N TYR A 63 -9.64 9.94 -8.79
CA TYR A 63 -9.15 10.52 -7.54
C TYR A 63 -7.94 11.41 -7.73
N GLN A 64 -7.77 12.32 -6.79
CA GLN A 64 -6.56 13.09 -6.55
C GLN A 64 -6.20 12.99 -5.07
N VAL A 65 -4.92 13.04 -4.77
CA VAL A 65 -4.42 13.12 -3.39
C VAL A 65 -3.64 14.41 -3.19
N GLY A 66 -3.67 14.92 -1.97
CA GLY A 66 -2.98 16.18 -1.67
C GLY A 66 -3.08 16.57 -0.20
N ASP A 67 -2.77 17.82 0.07
CA ASP A 67 -2.82 18.44 1.39
C ASP A 67 -3.99 19.44 1.58
N GLY A 68 -4.87 19.48 0.61
CA GLY A 68 -5.99 20.43 0.54
C GLY A 68 -5.68 21.70 -0.27
N SER A 69 -4.41 21.98 -0.55
CA SER A 69 -3.96 23.13 -1.34
C SER A 69 -3.27 22.70 -2.64
N VAL A 70 -2.43 21.69 -2.56
CA VAL A 70 -1.72 21.11 -3.70
C VAL A 70 -2.26 19.69 -3.95
N TRP A 71 -2.51 19.38 -5.22
CA TRP A 71 -3.15 18.13 -5.64
C TRP A 71 -2.29 17.39 -6.66
N SER A 72 -2.34 16.08 -6.63
CA SER A 72 -1.78 15.22 -7.66
C SER A 72 -2.53 15.38 -8.99
N GLU A 73 -2.01 14.78 -10.04
CA GLU A 73 -2.80 14.50 -11.24
C GLU A 73 -4.02 13.63 -10.91
N VAL A 74 -5.06 13.74 -11.74
CA VAL A 74 -6.23 12.85 -11.66
C VAL A 74 -5.81 11.45 -12.07
N ARG A 75 -6.12 10.47 -11.23
CA ARG A 75 -5.90 9.05 -11.47
C ARG A 75 -7.21 8.31 -11.32
N SER A 76 -7.25 7.05 -11.76
CA SER A 76 -8.43 6.21 -11.62
C SER A 76 -8.08 4.83 -11.13
N PHE A 77 -9.06 4.18 -10.52
CA PHE A 77 -9.03 2.75 -10.22
C PHE A 77 -10.44 2.18 -10.39
N THR A 78 -10.51 0.87 -10.62
CA THR A 78 -11.78 0.15 -10.69
C THR A 78 -11.87 -0.78 -9.48
N VAL A 79 -12.97 -0.70 -8.75
CA VAL A 79 -13.24 -1.63 -7.65
C VAL A 79 -13.47 -3.02 -8.25
N PRO A 80 -12.79 -4.07 -7.78
CA PRO A 80 -13.01 -5.40 -8.32
C PRO A 80 -14.48 -5.80 -8.25
N ALA A 81 -15.00 -6.32 -9.35
CA ALA A 81 -16.32 -6.92 -9.38
C ALA A 81 -16.30 -8.29 -8.69
N ALA A 82 -17.45 -8.72 -8.17
CA ALA A 82 -17.58 -10.08 -7.66
C ALA A 82 -17.43 -11.08 -8.84
N GLU A 83 -16.39 -11.89 -8.78
CA GLU A 83 -16.13 -12.95 -9.76
C GLU A 83 -16.60 -14.31 -9.21
N LYS A 84 -16.95 -15.25 -10.12
CA LYS A 84 -17.30 -16.63 -9.70
C LYS A 84 -16.07 -17.43 -9.24
N GLN A 85 -14.89 -17.04 -9.66
CA GLN A 85 -13.60 -17.58 -9.25
C GLN A 85 -12.67 -16.41 -8.96
N THR A 86 -12.24 -16.28 -7.72
CA THR A 86 -11.29 -15.26 -7.33
C THR A 86 -9.89 -15.67 -7.80
N ARG A 87 -9.24 -14.77 -8.55
CA ARG A 87 -7.87 -14.93 -9.04
C ARG A 87 -7.02 -13.79 -8.49
N PHE A 88 -5.79 -14.07 -8.13
CA PHE A 88 -4.85 -13.06 -7.67
C PHE A 88 -3.41 -13.51 -7.98
N PHE A 89 -2.47 -12.60 -7.88
CA PHE A 89 -1.06 -12.90 -7.99
C PHE A 89 -0.33 -12.64 -6.67
N LEU A 90 0.83 -13.25 -6.53
CA LEU A 90 1.72 -13.09 -5.38
C LEU A 90 3.06 -12.52 -5.85
N LEU A 91 3.57 -11.54 -5.11
CA LEU A 91 4.93 -11.02 -5.24
C LEU A 91 5.64 -11.16 -3.89
N ALA A 92 6.92 -11.47 -3.90
CA ALA A 92 7.75 -11.53 -2.71
C ALA A 92 9.19 -11.12 -3.07
N ASP A 93 9.96 -10.69 -2.07
CA ASP A 93 11.41 -10.52 -2.18
C ASP A 93 11.80 -9.63 -3.38
N ILE A 94 11.16 -8.48 -3.51
CA ILE A 94 11.37 -7.56 -4.64
C ILE A 94 12.46 -6.51 -4.37
N GLN A 95 13.17 -6.62 -3.24
CA GLN A 95 14.18 -5.66 -2.79
C GLN A 95 15.48 -5.69 -3.61
N GLU A 96 15.72 -6.74 -4.38
CA GLU A 96 16.94 -6.90 -5.16
C GLU A 96 16.89 -6.13 -6.48
N GLU A 97 18.02 -5.51 -6.86
CA GLU A 97 18.13 -4.75 -8.12
C GLU A 97 17.73 -5.59 -9.34
N ALA A 98 18.10 -6.87 -9.35
CA ALA A 98 17.71 -7.80 -10.41
C ALA A 98 16.19 -8.01 -10.52
N ALA A 99 15.46 -7.89 -9.40
CA ALA A 99 14.00 -7.93 -9.41
C ALA A 99 13.40 -6.69 -10.09
N LEU A 100 14.00 -5.50 -9.89
CA LEU A 100 13.55 -4.26 -10.52
C LEU A 100 13.53 -4.37 -12.06
N GLU A 101 14.58 -4.91 -12.66
CA GLU A 101 14.65 -5.10 -14.12
C GLU A 101 13.57 -6.04 -14.67
N GLY A 102 13.20 -7.05 -13.90
CA GLY A 102 12.16 -8.03 -14.26
C GLY A 102 10.74 -7.52 -14.07
N MET A 103 10.55 -6.61 -13.12
CA MET A 103 9.22 -6.19 -12.66
C MET A 103 8.41 -5.47 -13.71
N GLU A 104 8.99 -4.70 -14.60
CA GLU A 104 8.28 -4.04 -15.69
C GLU A 104 7.60 -5.08 -16.61
N ARG A 105 8.29 -6.15 -16.95
CA ARG A 105 7.73 -7.25 -17.75
C ARG A 105 6.63 -7.99 -16.99
N ILE A 106 6.83 -8.21 -15.69
CA ILE A 106 5.84 -8.85 -14.83
C ILE A 106 4.61 -7.95 -14.73
N ALA A 107 4.78 -6.65 -14.45
CA ALA A 107 3.69 -5.69 -14.36
C ALA A 107 2.86 -5.63 -15.65
N ASN A 108 3.52 -5.58 -16.82
CA ASN A 108 2.84 -5.59 -18.11
C ASN A 108 2.07 -6.90 -18.36
N HIS A 109 2.59 -8.03 -17.88
CA HIS A 109 1.87 -9.31 -17.97
C HIS A 109 0.66 -9.36 -17.01
N LEU A 110 0.76 -8.75 -15.85
CA LEU A 110 -0.31 -8.74 -14.83
C LEU A 110 -1.42 -7.73 -15.16
N ALA A 111 -1.16 -6.75 -16.03
CA ALA A 111 -2.05 -5.64 -16.31
C ALA A 111 -3.48 -6.10 -16.66
N GLY A 112 -4.43 -5.74 -15.81
CA GLY A 112 -5.86 -6.03 -16.00
C GLY A 112 -6.26 -7.49 -15.94
N GLN A 113 -5.35 -8.42 -15.61
CA GLN A 113 -5.66 -9.86 -15.57
C GLN A 113 -6.15 -10.33 -14.19
N TYR A 114 -5.84 -9.59 -13.15
CA TYR A 114 -6.12 -9.98 -11.78
C TYR A 114 -6.78 -8.83 -11.02
N PRO A 115 -7.84 -9.09 -10.25
CA PRO A 115 -8.54 -8.07 -9.47
C PRO A 115 -7.69 -7.54 -8.31
N PHE A 116 -6.79 -8.36 -7.75
CA PHE A 116 -5.88 -7.92 -6.70
C PHE A 116 -4.57 -8.72 -6.70
N GLY A 117 -3.60 -8.22 -5.95
CA GLY A 117 -2.33 -8.88 -5.69
C GLY A 117 -1.97 -8.87 -4.21
N VAL A 118 -1.06 -9.76 -3.82
CA VAL A 118 -0.50 -9.81 -2.47
C VAL A 118 1.02 -9.69 -2.57
N GLN A 119 1.58 -8.70 -1.90
CA GLN A 119 3.01 -8.55 -1.71
C GLN A 119 3.36 -9.16 -0.35
N LEU A 120 4.14 -10.24 -0.36
CA LEU A 120 4.38 -11.12 0.79
C LEU A 120 5.52 -10.68 1.71
N GLY A 121 5.97 -9.44 1.60
CA GLY A 121 7.07 -8.89 2.38
C GLY A 121 8.37 -8.80 1.60
N ASP A 122 9.37 -8.21 2.24
CA ASP A 122 10.70 -7.95 1.71
C ASP A 122 10.66 -7.14 0.42
N ALA A 123 9.96 -5.98 0.49
CA ALA A 123 9.93 -4.99 -0.58
C ALA A 123 11.17 -4.10 -0.56
N VAL A 124 11.82 -3.96 0.59
CA VAL A 124 13.07 -3.23 0.79
C VAL A 124 14.06 -4.13 1.54
N ASP A 125 15.34 -3.99 1.24
CA ASP A 125 16.39 -4.71 1.97
C ASP A 125 16.62 -4.10 3.37
N ASN A 126 16.48 -2.79 3.51
CA ASN A 126 16.66 -2.12 4.78
C ASN A 126 15.82 -0.84 4.86
N VAL A 127 14.85 -0.86 5.76
CA VAL A 127 13.88 0.23 5.99
C VAL A 127 14.47 1.59 6.35
N ARG A 128 15.76 1.64 6.73
CA ARG A 128 16.46 2.86 7.14
C ARG A 128 16.96 3.69 5.95
N TYR A 129 16.92 3.14 4.74
CA TYR A 129 17.38 3.81 3.53
C TYR A 129 16.20 4.28 2.69
N TYR A 130 16.07 5.58 2.52
CA TYR A 130 14.98 6.17 1.76
C TYR A 130 14.98 5.76 0.28
N ASN A 131 16.16 5.69 -0.34
CA ASN A 131 16.26 5.29 -1.75
C ASN A 131 15.67 3.90 -2.03
N GLN A 132 15.82 2.96 -1.11
CA GLN A 132 15.20 1.63 -1.27
C GLN A 132 13.67 1.70 -1.25
N TRP A 133 13.10 2.62 -0.47
CA TRP A 133 11.66 2.90 -0.52
C TRP A 133 11.25 3.56 -1.84
N GLU A 134 12.05 4.47 -2.39
CA GLU A 134 11.79 5.05 -3.71
C GLU A 134 11.78 3.96 -4.79
N ASP A 135 12.76 3.07 -4.78
CA ASP A 135 12.86 1.96 -5.72
C ASP A 135 11.66 1.01 -5.58
N ALA A 136 11.36 0.53 -4.38
CA ALA A 136 10.22 -0.35 -4.13
C ALA A 136 8.89 0.30 -4.54
N LEU A 137 8.66 1.56 -4.17
CA LEU A 137 7.43 2.27 -4.53
C LEU A 137 7.33 2.55 -6.03
N SER A 138 8.44 2.72 -6.74
CA SER A 138 8.44 2.89 -8.19
C SER A 138 7.81 1.69 -8.90
N LEU A 139 8.01 0.47 -8.38
CA LEU A 139 7.40 -0.76 -8.91
C LEU A 139 5.88 -0.74 -8.81
N PHE A 140 5.34 -0.23 -7.70
CA PHE A 140 3.88 -0.12 -7.53
C PHE A 140 3.27 1.02 -8.36
N THR A 141 4.09 1.84 -9.02
CA THR A 141 3.62 2.86 -9.97
C THR A 141 3.58 2.38 -11.42
N LEU A 142 4.10 1.19 -11.71
CA LEU A 142 4.05 0.60 -13.04
C LEU A 142 2.60 0.38 -13.50
N ASP A 143 2.31 0.65 -14.76
CA ASP A 143 0.96 0.64 -15.33
C ASP A 143 0.16 -0.65 -15.05
N GLY A 144 0.85 -1.78 -15.01
CA GLY A 144 0.23 -3.08 -14.74
C GLY A 144 -0.15 -3.33 -13.27
N ILE A 145 0.40 -2.58 -12.33
CA ILE A 145 0.21 -2.79 -10.88
C ILE A 145 -0.48 -1.59 -10.23
N ARG A 146 -0.18 -0.37 -10.64
CA ARG A 146 -0.60 0.87 -9.95
C ARG A 146 -2.10 1.02 -9.68
N ASN A 147 -2.93 0.37 -10.50
CA ASN A 147 -4.38 0.39 -10.38
C ASN A 147 -4.95 -0.92 -9.82
N THR A 148 -4.07 -1.84 -9.43
CA THR A 148 -4.44 -3.11 -8.80
C THR A 148 -4.54 -2.91 -7.29
N ASP A 149 -5.57 -3.47 -6.69
CA ASP A 149 -5.69 -3.52 -5.24
C ASP A 149 -4.58 -4.43 -4.67
N MET A 150 -3.72 -3.87 -3.83
CA MET A 150 -2.56 -4.57 -3.28
C MET A 150 -2.71 -4.79 -1.77
N ILE A 151 -2.61 -6.03 -1.35
CA ILE A 151 -2.52 -6.44 0.04
C ILE A 151 -1.04 -6.56 0.40
N HIS A 152 -0.59 -5.89 1.45
CA HIS A 152 0.81 -5.88 1.85
C HIS A 152 1.04 -6.66 3.13
N VAL A 153 2.01 -7.56 3.12
CA VAL A 153 2.53 -8.26 4.29
C VAL A 153 3.87 -7.63 4.66
N ILE A 154 4.14 -7.48 5.95
CA ILE A 154 5.43 -7.01 6.45
C ILE A 154 6.36 -8.20 6.59
N GLY A 155 7.45 -8.18 5.83
CA GLY A 155 8.51 -9.19 5.89
C GLY A 155 9.53 -8.93 7.01
N ASN A 156 10.57 -9.75 7.05
CA ASN A 156 11.60 -9.59 8.07
C ASN A 156 12.50 -8.37 7.81
N HIS A 157 12.73 -8.01 6.56
CA HIS A 157 13.50 -6.82 6.20
C HIS A 157 12.77 -5.51 6.56
N GLU A 158 11.46 -5.46 6.42
CA GLU A 158 10.64 -4.34 6.89
C GLU A 158 10.55 -4.27 8.41
N ALA A 159 10.68 -5.39 9.11
CA ALA A 159 10.63 -5.44 10.57
C ALA A 159 11.95 -5.02 11.24
N ASP A 160 13.06 -4.94 10.50
CA ASP A 160 14.39 -4.56 11.00
C ASP A 160 14.57 -3.03 11.14
N ASP A 161 13.63 -2.37 11.77
CA ASP A 161 13.66 -0.91 11.99
C ASP A 161 14.26 -0.49 13.34
N GLY A 162 15.02 -1.39 13.98
CA GLY A 162 15.67 -1.12 15.26
C GLY A 162 14.72 -1.13 16.46
N GLY A 163 13.64 -1.87 16.38
CA GLY A 163 12.68 -2.07 17.47
C GLY A 163 11.44 -1.18 17.39
N ASN A 164 11.24 -0.48 16.29
CA ASN A 164 10.07 0.38 16.09
C ASN A 164 8.85 -0.35 15.51
N ASN A 165 8.80 -1.67 15.56
CA ASN A 165 7.67 -2.49 15.12
C ASN A 165 7.22 -2.22 13.66
N ALA A 166 8.17 -2.09 12.75
CA ALA A 166 7.93 -1.83 11.33
C ALA A 166 7.08 -0.57 11.05
N ILE A 167 7.25 0.49 11.85
CA ILE A 167 6.43 1.72 11.74
C ILE A 167 6.53 2.33 10.34
N ALA A 168 7.73 2.35 9.75
CA ALA A 168 7.93 2.88 8.40
C ALA A 168 7.11 2.08 7.38
N ALA A 169 7.27 0.76 7.36
CA ALA A 169 6.57 -0.12 6.42
C ALA A 169 5.05 -0.09 6.63
N LYS A 170 4.57 -0.18 7.87
CA LYS A 170 3.14 -0.06 8.19
C LYS A 170 2.55 1.25 7.70
N SER A 171 3.28 2.34 7.83
CA SER A 171 2.81 3.65 7.37
C SER A 171 2.82 3.75 5.84
N VAL A 172 3.89 3.30 5.19
CA VAL A 172 4.05 3.36 3.73
C VAL A 172 2.99 2.51 3.03
N PHE A 173 2.78 1.29 3.49
CA PHE A 173 1.79 0.38 2.92
C PHE A 173 0.36 0.60 3.46
N GLY A 174 0.19 1.36 4.54
CA GLY A 174 -1.12 1.60 5.13
C GLY A 174 -1.69 0.38 5.85
N VAL A 175 -0.85 -0.55 6.30
CA VAL A 175 -1.31 -1.73 7.03
C VAL A 175 -1.56 -1.43 8.50
N PRO A 176 -2.69 -1.87 9.09
CA PRO A 176 -3.16 -1.34 10.37
C PRO A 176 -2.46 -1.91 11.60
N ALA A 177 -2.02 -3.18 11.58
CA ALA A 177 -1.62 -3.90 12.79
C ALA A 177 -0.55 -4.97 12.49
N ALA A 178 -0.18 -5.75 13.54
CA ALA A 178 0.68 -6.93 13.39
C ALA A 178 -0.01 -8.05 12.60
N TRP A 179 -1.34 -8.09 12.64
CA TRP A 179 -2.17 -8.95 11.81
C TRP A 179 -3.44 -8.21 11.41
N TYR A 180 -4.05 -8.66 10.34
CA TYR A 180 -5.33 -8.16 9.86
C TYR A 180 -5.93 -9.16 8.88
N SER A 181 -7.17 -8.92 8.48
CA SER A 181 -7.80 -9.71 7.43
C SER A 181 -8.44 -8.82 6.38
N VAL A 182 -8.55 -9.37 5.20
CA VAL A 182 -9.30 -8.78 4.09
C VAL A 182 -10.13 -9.85 3.40
N GLU A 183 -11.28 -9.45 2.90
CA GLU A 183 -12.11 -10.28 2.03
C GLU A 183 -12.04 -9.74 0.62
N ARG A 184 -11.83 -10.62 -0.34
CA ARG A 184 -11.81 -10.31 -1.78
C ARG A 184 -12.54 -11.40 -2.54
N GLY A 185 -13.75 -11.06 -3.03
CA GLY A 185 -14.62 -12.05 -3.65
C GLY A 185 -15.03 -13.14 -2.67
N ASP A 186 -14.71 -14.38 -2.99
CA ASP A 186 -14.96 -15.58 -2.17
C ASP A 186 -13.74 -16.03 -1.34
N VAL A 187 -12.70 -15.20 -1.28
CA VAL A 187 -11.47 -15.49 -0.53
C VAL A 187 -11.37 -14.61 0.71
N TYR A 188 -11.17 -15.24 1.85
CA TYR A 188 -10.77 -14.61 3.11
C TYR A 188 -9.28 -14.76 3.29
N ILE A 189 -8.56 -13.67 3.46
CA ILE A 189 -7.12 -13.62 3.62
C ILE A 189 -6.79 -13.11 5.01
N ALA A 190 -6.25 -14.00 5.86
CA ALA A 190 -5.66 -13.62 7.14
C ALA A 190 -4.18 -13.34 6.94
N VAL A 191 -3.76 -12.12 7.25
CA VAL A 191 -2.38 -11.66 7.13
C VAL A 191 -1.75 -11.62 8.51
N LEU A 192 -0.61 -12.28 8.66
CA LEU A 192 0.28 -12.15 9.80
C LEU A 192 1.57 -11.48 9.34
N ASN A 193 1.81 -10.26 9.80
CA ASN A 193 3.07 -9.58 9.57
C ASN A 193 4.21 -10.27 10.33
N HIS A 194 5.43 -10.18 9.80
CA HIS A 194 6.59 -10.82 10.42
C HIS A 194 6.71 -10.43 11.89
N THR A 195 6.88 -11.44 12.73
CA THR A 195 7.19 -11.26 14.15
C THR A 195 7.91 -12.50 14.69
N SER A 196 8.89 -12.26 15.55
CA SER A 196 9.51 -13.30 16.39
C SER A 196 8.94 -13.33 17.82
N ASP A 197 8.03 -12.43 18.13
CA ASP A 197 7.41 -12.30 19.45
C ASP A 197 6.33 -13.37 19.64
N LYS A 198 6.55 -14.22 20.66
CA LYS A 198 5.63 -15.33 20.98
C LYS A 198 4.25 -14.85 21.45
N ASP A 199 4.20 -13.72 22.15
CA ASP A 199 2.94 -13.19 22.66
C ASP A 199 2.07 -12.69 21.51
N THR A 200 2.66 -12.05 20.51
CA THR A 200 1.98 -11.65 19.27
C THR A 200 1.47 -12.87 18.50
N LEU A 201 2.28 -13.93 18.37
CA LEU A 201 1.83 -15.16 17.72
C LEU A 201 0.69 -15.83 18.46
N GLN A 202 0.71 -15.83 19.79
CA GLN A 202 -0.38 -16.38 20.59
C GLN A 202 -1.67 -15.56 20.43
N GLN A 203 -1.60 -14.24 20.45
CA GLN A 203 -2.75 -13.36 20.22
C GLN A 203 -3.30 -13.53 18.80
N PHE A 204 -2.45 -13.64 17.79
CA PHE A 204 -2.88 -13.94 16.42
C PHE A 204 -3.64 -15.27 16.34
N THR A 205 -3.11 -16.31 17.02
CA THR A 205 -3.76 -17.63 17.04
C THR A 205 -5.15 -17.55 17.68
N GLN A 206 -5.30 -16.78 18.76
CA GLN A 206 -6.60 -16.56 19.39
C GLN A 206 -7.57 -15.84 18.44
N TRP A 207 -7.12 -14.75 17.83
CA TRP A 207 -7.93 -13.98 16.89
C TRP A 207 -8.36 -14.80 15.66
N LEU A 208 -7.52 -15.73 15.20
CA LEU A 208 -7.82 -16.54 14.02
C LEU A 208 -8.93 -17.58 14.25
N VAL A 209 -9.18 -17.97 15.51
CA VAL A 209 -10.21 -18.98 15.87
C VAL A 209 -11.53 -18.36 16.39
N GLU A 210 -11.56 -17.06 16.60
CA GLU A 210 -12.78 -16.28 16.94
C GLU A 210 -13.55 -15.88 15.67
#